data_476ed12b92ccf7db78b825678784b296
#
_entry.id   476ed12b92ccf7db78b825678784b296
#
_cell.length_a   1.000
_cell.length_b   1.000
_cell.length_c   1.000
_cell.angle_alpha   90.00
_cell.angle_beta   90.00
_cell.angle_gamma   90.00
#
_symmetry.space_group_name_H-M   'P 1'
#
loop_
_entity.id
_entity.type
_entity.pdbx_description
1 polymer ?
#
loop_
_entity_poly.entity_id
_entity_poly.type
_entity_poly.pdbx_seq_one_letter_code
_entity_poly.pdbx_strand_id
1 'polypeptide(L)'
;SVDNLYAKTRVLCEEGVSAYMLTGAYGYPSPTITGETDRDIVFVNEILGVKLAISDHRAPNVTGDQLVQIASKARVAGMLSGKPGIVVLHMGDDKDGLAPVFRALEVSSVPVRIFRPTHVNRNEKLLEEGYEFLKRGGYIDLTCGMHTSPGECVLEAKKRGLPTEHITMSSDGHGSWR
;
A
#
# COMPACT_ATOMS: atom_id res chain seq x y z
N SER A 1 5.12 9.25 -14.86
CA SER A 1 4.09 8.30 -15.35
C SER A 1 4.44 6.88 -14.94
N VAL A 2 3.47 5.96 -15.01
CA VAL A 2 3.68 4.53 -14.74
C VAL A 2 4.68 3.94 -15.74
N ASP A 3 4.64 4.39 -17.00
CA ASP A 3 5.58 3.95 -18.04
C ASP A 3 7.04 4.31 -17.69
N ASN A 4 7.29 5.52 -17.20
CA ASN A 4 8.64 5.93 -16.78
C ASN A 4 9.15 5.10 -15.60
N LEU A 5 8.27 4.77 -14.66
CA LEU A 5 8.61 3.90 -13.54
C LEU A 5 8.92 2.48 -14.03
N TYR A 6 8.15 1.97 -14.99
CA TYR A 6 8.41 0.68 -15.61
C TYR A 6 9.76 0.66 -16.32
N ALA A 7 10.06 1.67 -17.12
CA ALA A 7 11.37 1.79 -17.79
C ALA A 7 12.52 1.79 -16.76
N LYS A 8 12.39 2.54 -15.66
CA LYS A 8 13.39 2.56 -14.58
C LYS A 8 13.54 1.19 -13.91
N THR A 9 12.43 0.51 -13.64
CA THR A 9 12.43 -0.84 -13.05
C THR A 9 13.16 -1.82 -13.96
N ARG A 10 12.93 -1.76 -15.28
CA ARG A 10 13.61 -2.61 -16.26
C ARG A 10 15.12 -2.36 -16.28
N VAL A 11 15.56 -1.10 -16.31
CA VAL A 11 16.98 -0.75 -16.24
C VAL A 11 17.65 -1.34 -15.01
N LEU A 12 17.03 -1.22 -13.84
CA LEU A 12 17.56 -1.80 -12.60
C LEU A 12 17.67 -3.33 -12.69
N CYS A 13 16.69 -4.00 -13.29
CA CYS A 13 16.75 -5.44 -13.50
C CYS A 13 17.90 -5.84 -14.44
N GLU A 14 18.14 -5.08 -15.51
CA GLU A 14 19.24 -5.30 -16.45
C GLU A 14 20.61 -5.05 -15.81
N GLU A 15 20.69 -4.17 -14.83
CA GLU A 15 21.88 -3.93 -13.99
C GLU A 15 22.10 -5.02 -12.92
N GLY A 16 21.24 -6.04 -12.86
CA GLY A 16 21.35 -7.17 -11.93
C GLY A 16 20.65 -6.97 -10.57
N VAL A 17 19.87 -5.90 -10.41
CA VAL A 17 19.06 -5.65 -9.21
C VAL A 17 17.67 -6.24 -9.40
N SER A 18 17.19 -7.03 -8.43
CA SER A 18 15.79 -7.45 -8.43
C SER A 18 14.90 -6.27 -8.07
N ALA A 19 14.25 -5.68 -9.07
CA ALA A 19 13.40 -4.52 -8.92
C ALA A 19 11.95 -4.84 -9.28
N TYR A 20 11.02 -4.34 -8.46
CA TYR A 20 9.58 -4.49 -8.66
C TYR A 20 8.89 -3.13 -8.52
N MET A 21 7.68 -3.04 -9.03
CA MET A 21 6.88 -1.84 -8.96
C MET A 21 5.40 -2.13 -8.69
N LEU A 22 4.65 -1.07 -8.50
CA LEU A 22 3.20 -1.09 -8.42
C LEU A 22 2.64 -0.26 -9.59
N THR A 23 1.53 -0.70 -10.19
CA THR A 23 0.77 0.15 -11.08
C THR A 23 -0.05 1.17 -10.29
N GLY A 24 -0.55 2.21 -10.94
CA GLY A 24 -1.31 3.26 -10.29
C GLY A 24 -0.47 4.47 -9.86
N ALA A 25 -1.12 5.35 -9.14
CA ALA A 25 -0.55 6.58 -8.57
C ALA A 25 -1.41 7.01 -7.37
N TYR A 26 -1.43 8.32 -7.03
CA TYR A 26 -2.29 8.82 -5.95
C TYR A 26 -3.79 8.76 -6.31
N GLY A 27 -4.12 9.05 -7.58
CA GLY A 27 -5.49 9.20 -8.03
C GLY A 27 -6.22 7.88 -8.30
N TYR A 28 -7.54 7.99 -8.37
CA TYR A 28 -8.45 6.95 -8.82
C TYR A 28 -9.46 7.56 -9.83
N PRO A 29 -9.70 6.94 -11.00
CA PRO A 29 -9.12 5.68 -11.49
C PRO A 29 -7.60 5.71 -11.61
N SER A 30 -6.94 4.58 -11.30
CA SER A 30 -5.48 4.48 -11.30
C SER A 30 -4.93 4.52 -12.73
N PRO A 31 -3.85 5.29 -13.02
CA PRO A 31 -3.15 5.19 -14.28
C PRO A 31 -2.47 3.81 -14.42
N THR A 32 -2.50 3.27 -15.62
CA THR A 32 -2.01 1.92 -15.93
C THR A 32 -1.21 1.92 -17.23
N ILE A 33 -0.48 0.84 -17.48
CA ILE A 33 0.25 0.61 -18.74
C ILE A 33 -0.67 -0.01 -19.80
N THR A 34 -1.50 -0.97 -19.40
CA THR A 34 -2.33 -1.78 -20.30
C THR A 34 -3.80 -1.34 -20.39
N GLY A 35 -4.16 -0.29 -19.67
CA GLY A 35 -5.53 0.21 -19.57
C GLY A 35 -6.31 -0.26 -18.34
N GLU A 36 -5.89 -1.35 -17.67
CA GLU A 36 -6.54 -1.91 -16.49
C GLU A 36 -5.50 -2.40 -15.46
N THR A 37 -5.79 -2.22 -14.18
CA THR A 37 -4.86 -2.57 -13.08
C THR A 37 -4.59 -4.07 -12.98
N ASP A 38 -5.61 -4.89 -13.18
CA ASP A 38 -5.51 -6.35 -13.18
C ASP A 38 -4.66 -6.86 -14.37
N ARG A 39 -4.84 -6.26 -15.56
CA ARG A 39 -4.01 -6.57 -16.72
C ARG A 39 -2.54 -6.22 -16.50
N ASP A 40 -2.27 -5.07 -15.90
CA ASP A 40 -0.91 -4.68 -15.53
C ASP A 40 -0.27 -5.73 -14.60
N ILE A 41 -0.99 -6.17 -13.56
CA ILE A 41 -0.49 -7.20 -12.64
C ILE A 41 -0.27 -8.54 -13.35
N VAL A 42 -1.17 -8.95 -14.24
CA VAL A 42 -1.05 -10.24 -14.93
C VAL A 42 0.08 -10.23 -15.94
N PHE A 43 0.16 -9.21 -16.80
CA PHE A 43 1.01 -9.23 -17.98
C PHE A 43 2.39 -8.61 -17.81
N VAL A 44 2.60 -7.78 -16.77
CA VAL A 44 3.90 -7.14 -16.50
C VAL A 44 4.56 -7.81 -15.30
N ASN A 45 5.64 -8.54 -15.53
CA ASN A 45 6.28 -9.38 -14.51
C ASN A 45 6.68 -8.62 -13.24
N GLU A 46 7.15 -7.41 -13.38
CA GLU A 46 7.65 -6.57 -12.29
C GLU A 46 6.53 -5.91 -11.48
N ILE A 47 5.28 -5.94 -11.95
CA ILE A 47 4.14 -5.34 -11.24
C ILE A 47 3.53 -6.34 -10.27
N LEU A 48 3.62 -6.01 -8.97
CA LEU A 48 3.17 -6.88 -7.86
C LEU A 48 1.77 -6.52 -7.33
N GLY A 49 1.24 -5.38 -7.71
CA GLY A 49 -0.03 -4.88 -7.19
C GLY A 49 -0.33 -3.47 -7.67
N VAL A 50 -1.23 -2.79 -6.99
CA VAL A 50 -1.66 -1.43 -7.31
C VAL A 50 -1.37 -0.47 -6.15
N LYS A 51 -1.02 0.78 -6.46
CA LYS A 51 -0.86 1.88 -5.50
C LYS A 51 -1.91 2.94 -5.71
N LEU A 52 -2.44 3.47 -4.61
CA LEU A 52 -3.28 4.68 -4.58
C LEU A 52 -3.06 5.42 -3.25
N ALA A 53 -3.58 6.64 -3.15
CA ALA A 53 -3.61 7.39 -1.89
C ALA A 53 -5.03 7.40 -1.32
N ILE A 54 -5.13 7.36 -0.01
CA ILE A 54 -6.38 7.54 0.73
C ILE A 54 -6.18 8.50 1.89
N SER A 55 -7.26 9.13 2.32
CA SER A 55 -7.24 10.09 3.41
C SER A 55 -6.15 11.14 3.24
N ASP A 56 -6.01 11.64 2.02
CA ASP A 56 -5.00 12.63 1.61
C ASP A 56 -5.67 13.75 0.80
N HIS A 57 -5.43 15.01 1.19
CA HIS A 57 -5.99 16.18 0.51
C HIS A 57 -5.58 16.29 -0.97
N ARG A 58 -4.56 15.56 -1.41
CA ARG A 58 -4.05 15.53 -2.80
C ARG A 58 -4.65 14.42 -3.64
N ALA A 59 -5.51 13.60 -3.07
CA ALA A 59 -6.11 12.46 -3.76
C ALA A 59 -7.64 12.49 -3.64
N PRO A 60 -8.39 11.94 -4.61
CA PRO A 60 -9.81 11.72 -4.43
C PRO A 60 -10.03 10.71 -3.30
N ASN A 61 -11.00 11.00 -2.43
CA ASN A 61 -11.37 10.10 -1.35
C ASN A 61 -12.11 8.88 -1.92
N VAL A 62 -11.39 7.78 -2.11
CA VAL A 62 -12.00 6.50 -2.49
C VAL A 62 -12.82 5.95 -1.33
N THR A 63 -14.01 5.45 -1.66
CA THR A 63 -14.91 4.82 -0.69
C THR A 63 -14.46 3.40 -0.34
N GLY A 64 -14.99 2.85 0.77
CA GLY A 64 -14.77 1.45 1.12
C GLY A 64 -15.20 0.48 0.01
N ASP A 65 -16.31 0.74 -0.66
CA ASP A 65 -16.79 -0.09 -1.77
C ASP A 65 -15.85 -0.05 -3.00
N GLN A 66 -15.28 1.11 -3.31
CA GLN A 66 -14.25 1.23 -4.35
C GLN A 66 -12.97 0.48 -3.95
N LEU A 67 -12.57 0.53 -2.68
CA LEU A 67 -11.44 -0.26 -2.19
C LEU A 67 -11.70 -1.77 -2.31
N VAL A 68 -12.91 -2.24 -2.04
CA VAL A 68 -13.29 -3.64 -2.28
C VAL A 68 -13.11 -4.04 -3.74
N GLN A 69 -13.57 -3.21 -4.67
CA GLN A 69 -13.42 -3.48 -6.11
C GLN A 69 -11.94 -3.56 -6.52
N ILE A 70 -11.14 -2.58 -6.09
CA ILE A 70 -9.71 -2.53 -6.39
C ILE A 70 -8.99 -3.76 -5.80
N ALA A 71 -9.26 -4.08 -4.54
CA ALA A 71 -8.65 -5.21 -3.85
C ALA A 71 -9.03 -6.56 -4.46
N SER A 72 -10.30 -6.72 -4.86
CA SER A 72 -10.77 -7.93 -5.52
C SER A 72 -10.10 -8.13 -6.88
N LYS A 73 -10.01 -7.08 -7.71
CA LYS A 73 -9.28 -7.12 -8.99
C LYS A 73 -7.81 -7.47 -8.79
N ALA A 74 -7.11 -6.76 -7.89
CA ALA A 74 -5.70 -7.01 -7.61
C ALA A 74 -5.46 -8.44 -7.10
N ARG A 75 -6.31 -8.93 -6.19
CA ARG A 75 -6.22 -10.30 -5.67
C ARG A 75 -6.38 -11.35 -6.75
N VAL A 76 -7.40 -11.25 -7.59
CA VAL A 76 -7.64 -12.22 -8.68
C VAL A 76 -6.46 -12.21 -9.64
N ALA A 77 -5.98 -11.04 -10.04
CA ALA A 77 -4.81 -10.90 -10.90
C ALA A 77 -3.55 -11.53 -10.28
N GLY A 78 -3.33 -11.32 -8.99
CA GLY A 78 -2.24 -11.96 -8.25
C GLY A 78 -2.34 -13.49 -8.25
N MET A 79 -3.54 -14.04 -8.00
CA MET A 79 -3.76 -15.49 -8.04
C MET A 79 -3.50 -16.09 -9.43
N LEU A 80 -3.94 -15.40 -10.49
CA LEU A 80 -3.74 -15.85 -11.88
C LEU A 80 -2.27 -15.82 -12.32
N SER A 81 -1.50 -14.86 -11.80
CA SER A 81 -0.09 -14.63 -12.19
C SER A 81 0.94 -15.17 -11.20
N GLY A 82 0.51 -15.77 -10.08
CA GLY A 82 1.42 -16.22 -9.02
C GLY A 82 2.10 -15.09 -8.25
N LYS A 83 1.49 -13.89 -8.23
CA LYS A 83 2.01 -12.69 -7.57
C LYS A 83 1.22 -12.31 -6.33
N PRO A 84 1.73 -11.41 -5.46
CA PRO A 84 1.01 -11.00 -4.24
C PRO A 84 -0.36 -10.36 -4.49
N GLY A 85 -0.53 -9.58 -5.57
CA GLY A 85 -1.77 -8.90 -5.88
C GLY A 85 -2.23 -7.94 -4.78
N ILE A 86 -1.31 -7.14 -4.25
CA ILE A 86 -1.54 -6.25 -3.10
C ILE A 86 -2.03 -4.86 -3.51
N VAL A 87 -2.65 -4.18 -2.56
CA VAL A 87 -3.07 -2.77 -2.66
C VAL A 87 -2.28 -1.95 -1.66
N VAL A 88 -1.31 -1.19 -2.15
CA VAL A 88 -0.50 -0.28 -1.34
C VAL A 88 -1.21 1.06 -1.23
N LEU A 89 -1.44 1.51 -0.01
CA LEU A 89 -2.19 2.72 0.30
C LEU A 89 -1.24 3.78 0.89
N HIS A 90 -0.97 4.84 0.12
CA HIS A 90 -0.35 6.03 0.68
C HIS A 90 -1.34 6.70 1.63
N MET A 91 -0.98 6.76 2.90
CA MET A 91 -1.80 7.40 3.93
C MET A 91 -1.49 8.88 4.02
N GLY A 92 -2.51 9.72 3.87
CA GLY A 92 -2.41 11.16 4.09
C GLY A 92 -2.66 11.57 5.54
N ASP A 93 -2.88 12.87 5.75
CA ASP A 93 -3.15 13.50 7.06
C ASP A 93 -4.63 13.79 7.28
N ASP A 94 -5.52 13.31 6.43
CA ASP A 94 -6.95 13.55 6.57
C ASP A 94 -7.50 12.78 7.79
N LYS A 95 -8.54 13.35 8.38
CA LYS A 95 -9.23 12.84 9.57
C LYS A 95 -9.76 11.40 9.45
N ASP A 96 -10.01 10.95 8.22
CA ASP A 96 -10.62 9.63 8.00
C ASP A 96 -9.63 8.46 8.22
N GLY A 97 -8.31 8.72 8.15
CA GLY A 97 -7.28 7.70 8.45
C GLY A 97 -7.53 6.38 7.73
N LEU A 98 -7.56 5.28 8.47
CA LEU A 98 -7.85 3.93 7.95
C LEU A 98 -9.34 3.57 7.87
N ALA A 99 -10.26 4.50 8.18
CA ALA A 99 -11.70 4.21 8.16
C ALA A 99 -12.20 3.61 6.82
N PRO A 100 -11.75 4.08 5.63
CA PRO A 100 -12.15 3.44 4.36
C PRO A 100 -11.72 1.98 4.25
N VAL A 101 -10.55 1.62 4.79
CA VAL A 101 -10.05 0.23 4.81
C VAL A 101 -10.89 -0.62 5.76
N PHE A 102 -11.15 -0.15 6.97
CA PHE A 102 -12.00 -0.85 7.92
C PHE A 102 -13.40 -1.06 7.35
N ARG A 103 -13.95 -0.04 6.69
CA ARG A 103 -15.25 -0.18 6.01
C ARG A 103 -15.21 -1.25 4.91
N ALA A 104 -14.16 -1.29 4.09
CA ALA A 104 -14.00 -2.33 3.06
C ALA A 104 -13.99 -3.75 3.66
N LEU A 105 -13.32 -3.92 4.81
CA LEU A 105 -13.26 -5.19 5.51
C LEU A 105 -14.60 -5.59 6.16
N GLU A 106 -15.42 -4.63 6.59
CA GLU A 106 -16.74 -4.88 7.15
C GLU A 106 -17.77 -5.34 6.11
N VAL A 107 -17.71 -4.76 4.90
CA VAL A 107 -18.72 -5.00 3.85
C VAL A 107 -18.33 -6.11 2.88
N SER A 108 -17.17 -6.72 3.04
CA SER A 108 -16.67 -7.74 2.09
C SER A 108 -15.85 -8.84 2.77
N SER A 109 -15.59 -9.91 2.00
CA SER A 109 -14.70 -11.00 2.39
C SER A 109 -13.27 -10.83 1.86
N VAL A 110 -12.87 -9.62 1.46
CA VAL A 110 -11.51 -9.34 1.02
C VAL A 110 -10.55 -9.56 2.18
N PRO A 111 -9.50 -10.38 2.01
CA PRO A 111 -8.56 -10.62 3.11
C PRO A 111 -7.84 -9.34 3.53
N VAL A 112 -7.75 -9.11 4.83
CA VAL A 112 -7.06 -7.94 5.41
C VAL A 112 -5.63 -7.78 4.88
N ARG A 113 -4.94 -8.88 4.65
CA ARG A 113 -3.56 -8.92 4.14
C ARG A 113 -3.37 -8.38 2.71
N ILE A 114 -4.43 -8.08 1.99
CA ILE A 114 -4.33 -7.45 0.66
C ILE A 114 -3.91 -5.98 0.78
N PHE A 115 -4.39 -5.30 1.80
CA PHE A 115 -4.07 -3.90 2.02
C PHE A 115 -2.71 -3.72 2.70
N ARG A 116 -1.96 -2.71 2.24
CA ARG A 116 -0.64 -2.32 2.73
C ARG A 116 -0.61 -0.80 2.94
N PRO A 117 -1.19 -0.29 4.03
CA PRO A 117 -1.05 1.12 4.35
C PRO A 117 0.42 1.46 4.66
N THR A 118 0.94 2.49 3.99
CA THR A 118 2.29 3.04 4.20
C THR A 118 2.21 4.44 4.81
N HIS A 119 3.26 4.90 5.47
CA HIS A 119 3.33 6.13 6.24
C HIS A 119 2.45 6.14 7.49
N VAL A 120 2.20 4.96 8.06
CA VAL A 120 1.28 4.81 9.20
C VAL A 120 1.75 5.57 10.44
N ASN A 121 3.07 5.78 10.56
CA ASN A 121 3.68 6.57 11.65
C ASN A 121 3.69 8.09 11.38
N ARG A 122 2.87 8.59 10.46
CA ARG A 122 2.76 10.00 10.09
C ARG A 122 2.22 10.87 11.24
N ASN A 123 1.26 10.36 11.98
CA ASN A 123 0.70 10.98 13.18
C ASN A 123 0.20 9.92 14.18
N GLU A 124 -0.03 10.32 15.42
CA GLU A 124 -0.40 9.41 16.52
C GLU A 124 -1.71 8.66 16.25
N LYS A 125 -2.74 9.37 15.76
CA LYS A 125 -4.05 8.77 15.48
C LYS A 125 -3.93 7.65 14.45
N LEU A 126 -3.25 7.92 13.33
CA LEU A 126 -3.06 6.95 12.27
C LEU A 126 -2.22 5.76 12.74
N LEU A 127 -1.24 5.99 13.60
CA LEU A 127 -0.42 4.93 14.19
C LEU A 127 -1.26 4.00 15.09
N GLU A 128 -2.15 4.55 15.92
CA GLU A 128 -3.08 3.73 16.73
C GLU A 128 -4.03 2.91 15.85
N GLU A 129 -4.57 3.49 14.79
CA GLU A 129 -5.37 2.76 13.79
C GLU A 129 -4.54 1.65 13.10
N GLY A 130 -3.25 1.90 12.84
CA GLY A 130 -2.31 0.92 12.33
C GLY A 130 -2.07 -0.25 13.28
N TYR A 131 -1.97 0.00 14.57
CA TYR A 131 -1.88 -1.05 15.57
C TYR A 131 -3.16 -1.89 15.65
N GLU A 132 -4.32 -1.26 15.55
CA GLU A 132 -5.58 -2.00 15.43
C GLU A 132 -5.65 -2.85 14.16
N PHE A 133 -5.12 -2.32 13.04
CA PHE A 133 -5.04 -3.06 11.78
C PHE A 133 -4.09 -4.27 11.88
N LEU A 134 -2.94 -4.13 12.53
CA LEU A 134 -2.03 -5.24 12.86
C LEU A 134 -2.72 -6.33 13.68
N LYS A 135 -3.46 -5.93 14.71
CA LYS A 135 -4.23 -6.84 15.57
C LYS A 135 -5.24 -7.68 14.79
N ARG A 136 -5.79 -7.15 13.70
CA ARG A 136 -6.68 -7.87 12.77
C ARG A 136 -5.93 -8.75 11.76
N GLY A 137 -4.60 -8.87 11.87
CA GLY A 137 -3.76 -9.64 10.96
C GLY A 137 -3.37 -8.88 9.69
N GLY A 138 -3.50 -7.56 9.68
CA GLY A 138 -3.03 -6.69 8.60
C GLY A 138 -1.52 -6.51 8.62
N TYR A 139 -1.02 -5.81 7.61
CA TYR A 139 0.39 -5.43 7.48
C TYR A 139 0.47 -3.91 7.33
N ILE A 140 1.41 -3.29 8.00
CA ILE A 140 1.66 -1.85 7.89
C ILE A 140 3.09 -1.57 7.45
N ASP A 141 3.28 -0.39 6.84
CA ASP A 141 4.61 0.12 6.52
C ASP A 141 4.87 1.42 7.28
N LEU A 142 6.01 1.48 7.93
CA LEU A 142 6.51 2.62 8.67
C LEU A 142 7.57 3.33 7.84
N THR A 143 7.50 4.65 7.76
CA THR A 143 8.42 5.43 6.92
C THR A 143 9.40 6.20 7.79
N CYS A 144 10.68 6.16 7.41
CA CYS A 144 11.73 6.93 8.07
C CYS A 144 11.46 8.44 7.92
N GLY A 145 11.75 9.20 8.98
CA GLY A 145 11.57 10.66 8.96
C GLY A 145 10.14 11.17 9.18
N MET A 146 9.19 10.29 9.51
CA MET A 146 7.84 10.68 9.93
C MET A 146 7.81 11.06 11.43
N HIS A 147 6.61 11.41 11.94
CA HIS A 147 6.39 11.91 13.30
C HIS A 147 7.01 11.00 14.38
N THR A 148 6.74 9.70 14.33
CA THR A 148 7.33 8.72 15.24
C THR A 148 8.33 7.86 14.50
N SER A 149 9.49 7.59 15.11
CA SER A 149 10.51 6.76 14.46
C SER A 149 10.01 5.31 14.27
N PRO A 150 10.36 4.63 13.17
CA PRO A 150 9.98 3.24 12.95
C PRO A 150 10.43 2.31 14.10
N GLY A 151 11.61 2.55 14.66
CA GLY A 151 12.12 1.75 15.77
C GLY A 151 11.25 1.85 17.02
N GLU A 152 10.82 3.06 17.39
CA GLU A 152 9.89 3.28 18.52
C GLU A 152 8.54 2.61 18.26
N CYS A 153 8.01 2.71 17.05
CA CYS A 153 6.75 2.05 16.67
C CYS A 153 6.85 0.53 16.81
N VAL A 154 7.94 -0.10 16.36
CA VAL A 154 8.14 -1.55 16.48
C VAL A 154 8.29 -1.97 17.94
N LEU A 155 9.04 -1.21 18.76
CA LEU A 155 9.17 -1.50 20.17
C LEU A 155 7.82 -1.40 20.90
N GLU A 156 7.01 -0.42 20.55
CA GLU A 156 5.67 -0.28 21.12
C GLU A 156 4.73 -1.42 20.67
N ALA A 157 4.75 -1.78 19.38
CA ALA A 157 4.01 -2.94 18.87
C ALA A 157 4.38 -4.23 19.64
N LYS A 158 5.68 -4.44 19.87
CA LYS A 158 6.17 -5.59 20.64
C LYS A 158 5.68 -5.58 22.08
N LYS A 159 5.69 -4.43 22.76
CA LYS A 159 5.17 -4.29 24.13
C LYS A 159 3.68 -4.62 24.20
N ARG A 160 2.93 -4.29 23.16
CA ARG A 160 1.48 -4.58 23.03
C ARG A 160 1.20 -6.03 22.59
N GLY A 161 2.22 -6.86 22.32
CA GLY A 161 2.05 -8.23 21.84
C GLY A 161 1.52 -8.31 20.41
N LEU A 162 1.74 -7.29 19.59
CA LEU A 162 1.32 -7.27 18.20
C LEU A 162 2.32 -7.99 17.28
N PRO A 163 1.87 -8.53 16.12
CA PRO A 163 2.74 -9.26 15.20
C PRO A 163 3.75 -8.32 14.51
N THR A 164 4.96 -8.22 15.05
CA THR A 164 6.01 -7.35 14.50
C THR A 164 6.52 -7.82 13.13
N GLU A 165 6.33 -9.10 12.79
CA GLU A 165 6.62 -9.67 11.47
C GLU A 165 5.69 -9.14 10.37
N HIS A 166 4.60 -8.48 10.73
CA HIS A 166 3.69 -7.78 9.81
C HIS A 166 4.06 -6.29 9.62
N ILE A 167 5.19 -5.84 10.13
CA ILE A 167 5.64 -4.46 9.99
C ILE A 167 6.80 -4.42 8.99
N THR A 168 6.66 -3.59 7.96
CA THR A 168 7.76 -3.22 7.08
C THR A 168 8.22 -1.79 7.36
N MET A 169 9.44 -1.47 6.96
CA MET A 169 10.00 -0.13 7.07
C MET A 169 10.53 0.32 5.72
N SER A 170 10.24 1.56 5.36
CA SER A 170 10.68 2.15 4.09
C SER A 170 11.34 3.51 4.30
N SER A 171 12.20 3.88 3.38
CA SER A 171 12.85 5.19 3.38
C SER A 171 12.02 6.28 2.70
N ASP A 172 11.04 5.90 1.87
CA ASP A 172 10.38 6.78 0.90
C ASP A 172 11.41 7.54 0.03
N GLY A 173 12.55 6.89 -0.24
CA GLY A 173 13.66 7.46 -1.01
C GLY A 173 13.19 7.91 -2.40
N HIS A 174 13.61 9.11 -2.81
CA HIS A 174 13.13 9.79 -4.02
C HIS A 174 11.62 10.11 -4.03
N GLY A 175 10.96 10.07 -2.87
CA GLY A 175 9.59 10.55 -2.70
C GLY A 175 9.53 12.08 -2.63
N SER A 176 8.80 12.61 -1.64
CA SER A 176 8.56 14.05 -1.50
C SER A 176 9.71 14.84 -0.88
N TRP A 177 10.72 14.19 -0.33
CA TRP A 177 11.88 14.82 0.28
C TRP A 177 12.92 15.15 -0.78
N ARG A 178 13.27 16.42 -0.86
CA ARG A 178 14.38 16.94 -1.68
C ARG A 178 15.61 17.15 -0.83
#